data_241cbf626603864765959c9025f946a3
#
_entry.id   241cbf626603864765959c9025f946a3
#
_cell.length_a   1.000
_cell.length_b   1.000
_cell.length_c   1.000
_cell.angle_alpha   90.00
_cell.angle_beta   90.00
_cell.angle_gamma   90.00
#
_symmetry.space_group_name_H-M   'P 1'
#
loop_
_entity.id
_entity.type
_entity.pdbx_description
1 polymer ?
#
loop_
_entity_poly.entity_id
_entity_poly.type
_entity_poly.pdbx_seq_one_letter_code
_entity_poly.pdbx_strand_id
1 'polypeptide(L)'
;MCTRLFSQFLAGGIICLLSALPLASRADTWQHERGSVTLKAPPERVIALNWAATEALLLLGVTPVGVADREGYKVWVDKPQLPAGIANVGTRVAPSLEAIAELKPDLIVTSSEMAPAADLLQRIAPTYVISVYKAGSRPFEKATEMLITLGDMLNREQQAQAVLSDIEDTLNTQKQRLKQAGLTERPVALVNFLDDRHVRIYAPNGLYQRALSALGLDNAWPHQGNYWGFSVVGLEAIAPYPESRVVVISPTVPGLSETLANSPFWTYLPSVRREQIYQIEPVWPFGGVFPVKRLATLLTDSLLAGGSGNVR
;
A
#
# COMPACT_ATOMS: atom_id res chain seq x y z
N MET A 1 66.63 -57.98 -41.99
CA MET A 1 67.29 -57.33 -40.83
C MET A 1 66.44 -56.11 -40.51
N CYS A 2 65.71 -56.17 -39.38
CA CYS A 2 64.72 -55.16 -38.93
C CYS A 2 65.42 -54.01 -38.25
N THR A 3 65.00 -52.77 -38.56
CA THR A 3 65.27 -51.61 -37.72
C THR A 3 63.94 -50.94 -37.44
N ARG A 4 63.51 -50.96 -36.14
CA ARG A 4 62.31 -50.33 -35.61
C ARG A 4 62.60 -48.85 -35.35
N LEU A 5 61.75 -47.99 -35.93
CA LEU A 5 61.62 -46.57 -35.56
C LEU A 5 60.60 -46.38 -34.46
N PHE A 6 61.03 -45.81 -33.33
CA PHE A 6 60.19 -45.34 -32.24
C PHE A 6 59.69 -43.96 -32.54
N SER A 7 58.38 -43.76 -32.65
CA SER A 7 57.73 -42.47 -32.72
C SER A 7 57.26 -42.05 -31.34
N GLN A 8 57.81 -40.92 -30.80
CA GLN A 8 57.36 -40.30 -29.56
C GLN A 8 56.23 -39.30 -29.89
N PHE A 9 55.05 -39.52 -29.39
CA PHE A 9 53.99 -38.56 -29.38
C PHE A 9 54.12 -37.63 -28.17
N LEU A 10 54.42 -36.34 -28.41
CA LEU A 10 54.25 -35.27 -27.43
C LEU A 10 52.79 -34.86 -27.36
N ALA A 11 52.13 -35.17 -26.26
CA ALA A 11 50.80 -34.65 -25.92
C ALA A 11 50.96 -33.26 -25.29
N GLY A 12 50.72 -32.19 -26.07
CA GLY A 12 50.66 -30.82 -25.59
C GLY A 12 49.29 -30.56 -24.93
N GLY A 13 49.29 -30.50 -23.61
CA GLY A 13 48.09 -30.09 -22.86
C GLY A 13 47.89 -28.58 -22.99
N ILE A 14 46.82 -28.16 -23.67
CA ILE A 14 46.36 -26.77 -23.67
C ILE A 14 45.58 -26.53 -22.39
N ILE A 15 46.22 -25.85 -21.42
CA ILE A 15 45.50 -25.33 -20.22
C ILE A 15 44.75 -24.07 -20.66
N CYS A 16 43.43 -24.19 -20.89
CA CYS A 16 42.55 -23.04 -21.00
C CYS A 16 42.41 -22.35 -19.63
N LEU A 17 43.18 -21.28 -19.41
CA LEU A 17 42.91 -20.32 -18.35
C LEU A 17 41.61 -19.60 -18.68
N LEU A 18 40.50 -20.04 -18.09
CA LEU A 18 39.30 -19.23 -18.00
C LEU A 18 39.60 -18.04 -17.08
N SER A 19 39.98 -16.90 -17.68
CA SER A 19 40.04 -15.61 -17.00
C SER A 19 38.59 -15.24 -16.63
N ALA A 20 38.20 -15.43 -15.35
CA ALA A 20 37.02 -14.86 -14.77
C ALA A 20 37.20 -13.33 -14.79
N LEU A 21 36.66 -12.68 -15.82
CA LEU A 21 36.52 -11.24 -15.84
C LEU A 21 35.58 -10.88 -14.66
N PRO A 22 35.99 -9.98 -13.75
CA PRO A 22 35.06 -9.47 -12.76
C PRO A 22 33.94 -8.80 -13.53
N LEU A 23 32.68 -9.28 -13.34
CA LEU A 23 31.52 -8.53 -13.74
C LEU A 23 31.60 -7.20 -12.99
N ALA A 24 31.93 -6.13 -13.69
CA ALA A 24 31.85 -4.80 -13.16
C ALA A 24 30.39 -4.58 -12.75
N SER A 25 30.13 -4.53 -11.45
CA SER A 25 28.83 -4.18 -10.91
C SER A 25 28.49 -2.79 -11.44
N ARG A 26 27.57 -2.74 -12.39
CA ARG A 26 27.08 -1.48 -12.93
C ARG A 26 26.19 -0.87 -11.84
N ALA A 27 26.52 0.35 -11.44
CA ALA A 27 25.67 1.09 -10.52
C ALA A 27 24.43 1.57 -11.28
N ASP A 28 23.26 1.16 -10.82
CA ASP A 28 21.99 1.58 -11.40
C ASP A 28 21.44 2.81 -10.68
N THR A 29 20.75 3.68 -11.43
CA THR A 29 20.27 4.97 -10.92
C THR A 29 18.78 5.12 -11.17
N TRP A 30 18.04 5.42 -10.11
CA TRP A 30 16.60 5.66 -10.15
C TRP A 30 16.28 7.11 -9.82
N GLN A 31 15.37 7.70 -10.60
CA GLN A 31 14.86 9.04 -10.35
C GLN A 31 13.81 9.01 -9.26
N HIS A 32 13.76 10.04 -8.42
CA HIS A 32 12.77 10.22 -7.38
C HIS A 32 12.39 11.69 -7.19
N GLU A 33 11.46 12.00 -6.31
CA GLU A 33 10.88 13.35 -6.17
C GLU A 33 11.87 14.44 -5.76
N ARG A 34 13.06 14.07 -5.27
CA ARG A 34 14.11 15.03 -4.84
C ARG A 34 15.47 14.80 -5.55
N GLY A 35 15.47 14.15 -6.69
CA GLY A 35 16.67 13.89 -7.45
C GLY A 35 16.81 12.43 -7.87
N SER A 36 17.95 11.81 -7.58
CA SER A 36 18.20 10.42 -7.93
C SER A 36 18.92 9.67 -6.82
N VAL A 37 18.71 8.38 -6.78
CA VAL A 37 19.45 7.44 -5.93
C VAL A 37 20.23 6.47 -6.82
N THR A 38 21.51 6.24 -6.49
CA THR A 38 22.37 5.30 -7.20
C THR A 38 22.79 4.20 -6.25
N LEU A 39 22.56 2.95 -6.65
CA LEU A 39 22.90 1.77 -5.88
C LEU A 39 23.93 0.94 -6.67
N LYS A 40 24.93 0.39 -5.97
CA LYS A 40 25.98 -0.46 -6.58
C LYS A 40 25.59 -1.94 -6.58
N ALA A 41 24.64 -2.30 -5.77
CA ALA A 41 24.07 -3.63 -5.63
C ALA A 41 22.63 -3.51 -5.07
N PRO A 42 21.79 -4.54 -5.22
CA PRO A 42 20.48 -4.58 -4.60
C PRO A 42 20.57 -4.39 -3.09
N PRO A 43 19.78 -3.51 -2.49
CA PRO A 43 19.85 -3.26 -1.06
C PRO A 43 19.31 -4.45 -0.26
N GLU A 44 20.00 -4.77 0.85
CA GLU A 44 19.65 -5.86 1.77
C GLU A 44 19.02 -5.35 3.08
N ARG A 45 19.37 -4.10 3.45
CA ARG A 45 18.99 -3.48 4.73
C ARG A 45 18.15 -2.23 4.51
N VAL A 46 16.88 -2.44 4.20
CA VAL A 46 15.97 -1.34 3.85
C VAL A 46 15.22 -0.83 5.08
N ILE A 47 15.13 0.49 5.22
CA ILE A 47 14.25 1.17 6.17
C ILE A 47 13.10 1.83 5.44
N ALA A 48 11.88 1.67 5.95
CA ALA A 48 10.67 2.33 5.44
C ALA A 48 10.13 3.35 6.45
N LEU A 49 10.08 4.63 6.04
CA LEU A 49 9.62 5.72 6.90
C LEU A 49 8.14 6.11 6.68
N ASN A 50 7.45 5.42 5.76
CA ASN A 50 6.00 5.54 5.61
C ASN A 50 5.35 4.16 5.40
N TRP A 51 4.06 4.06 5.68
CA TRP A 51 3.36 2.79 5.64
C TRP A 51 3.15 2.23 4.24
N ALA A 52 3.05 3.08 3.21
CA ALA A 52 2.96 2.62 1.83
C ALA A 52 4.25 1.92 1.37
N ALA A 53 5.42 2.47 1.73
CA ALA A 53 6.71 1.83 1.48
C ALA A 53 6.87 0.54 2.28
N THR A 54 6.45 0.53 3.56
CA THR A 54 6.44 -0.67 4.39
C THR A 54 5.61 -1.78 3.74
N GLU A 55 4.41 -1.47 3.29
CA GLU A 55 3.52 -2.39 2.57
C GLU A 55 4.17 -2.92 1.29
N ALA A 56 4.72 -2.03 0.45
CA ALA A 56 5.35 -2.41 -0.81
C ALA A 56 6.52 -3.39 -0.59
N LEU A 57 7.40 -3.13 0.39
CA LEU A 57 8.49 -4.03 0.74
C LEU A 57 7.99 -5.41 1.16
N LEU A 58 6.98 -5.47 2.02
CA LEU A 58 6.40 -6.73 2.48
C LEU A 58 5.76 -7.52 1.33
N LEU A 59 5.08 -6.85 0.40
CA LEU A 59 4.51 -7.47 -0.80
C LEU A 59 5.59 -8.03 -1.73
N LEU A 60 6.75 -7.37 -1.80
CA LEU A 60 7.92 -7.84 -2.54
C LEU A 60 8.68 -8.98 -1.83
N GLY A 61 8.21 -9.42 -0.65
CA GLY A 61 8.88 -10.44 0.15
C GLY A 61 10.13 -9.94 0.87
N VAL A 62 10.29 -8.63 1.00
CA VAL A 62 11.41 -7.98 1.68
C VAL A 62 10.97 -7.51 3.05
N THR A 63 11.62 -8.01 4.10
CA THR A 63 11.39 -7.57 5.47
C THR A 63 12.28 -6.36 5.77
N PRO A 64 11.72 -5.15 5.99
CA PRO A 64 12.53 -4.00 6.35
C PRO A 64 13.19 -4.20 7.71
N VAL A 65 14.43 -3.70 7.88
CA VAL A 65 15.14 -3.76 9.18
C VAL A 65 14.59 -2.76 10.19
N GLY A 66 13.91 -1.71 9.71
CA GLY A 66 13.25 -0.72 10.54
C GLY A 66 12.07 -0.07 9.82
N VAL A 67 11.04 0.28 10.59
CA VAL A 67 9.85 0.99 10.09
C VAL A 67 9.48 2.12 11.03
N ALA A 68 8.93 3.19 10.48
CA ALA A 68 8.35 4.25 11.30
C ALA A 68 6.92 3.89 11.73
N ASP A 69 6.59 4.24 12.98
CA ASP A 69 5.25 4.11 13.57
C ASP A 69 4.68 2.68 13.43
N ARG A 70 5.46 1.72 13.92
CA ARG A 70 5.16 0.29 13.86
C ARG A 70 3.80 -0.06 14.49
N GLU A 71 3.47 0.55 15.61
CA GLU A 71 2.23 0.24 16.32
C GLU A 71 1.02 0.84 15.58
N GLY A 72 1.15 2.05 15.02
CA GLY A 72 0.11 2.60 14.16
C GLY A 72 -0.14 1.76 12.91
N TYR A 73 0.92 1.21 12.30
CA TYR A 73 0.77 0.28 11.17
C TYR A 73 -0.13 -0.92 11.51
N LYS A 74 0.07 -1.54 12.67
CA LYS A 74 -0.74 -2.69 13.12
C LYS A 74 -2.22 -2.36 13.29
N VAL A 75 -2.53 -1.13 13.72
CA VAL A 75 -3.92 -0.69 13.97
C VAL A 75 -4.64 -0.27 12.69
N TRP A 76 -3.95 0.47 11.81
CA TRP A 76 -4.57 1.13 10.68
C TRP A 76 -4.39 0.41 9.35
N VAL A 77 -3.24 -0.23 9.15
CA VAL A 77 -2.94 -0.99 7.92
C VAL A 77 -3.29 -2.46 8.11
N ASP A 78 -2.83 -3.05 9.21
CA ASP A 78 -3.04 -4.46 9.62
C ASP A 78 -2.48 -5.49 8.63
N LYS A 79 -2.75 -5.35 7.36
CA LYS A 79 -2.29 -6.28 6.30
C LYS A 79 -1.57 -5.54 5.17
N PRO A 80 -0.46 -6.11 4.64
CA PRO A 80 0.25 -7.31 5.13
C PRO A 80 0.79 -7.14 6.54
N GLN A 81 0.80 -8.20 7.34
CA GLN A 81 1.28 -8.14 8.73
C GLN A 81 2.77 -7.86 8.80
N LEU A 82 3.17 -7.03 9.75
CA LEU A 82 4.57 -6.83 10.08
C LEU A 82 5.15 -8.09 10.75
N PRO A 83 6.23 -8.68 10.21
CA PRO A 83 6.98 -9.73 10.90
C PRO A 83 7.49 -9.27 12.27
N ALA A 84 7.71 -10.23 13.16
CA ALA A 84 8.33 -9.96 14.45
C ALA A 84 9.78 -9.47 14.29
N GLY A 85 10.25 -8.66 15.24
CA GLY A 85 11.65 -8.24 15.29
C GLY A 85 12.01 -7.00 14.46
N ILE A 86 11.09 -6.42 13.69
CA ILE A 86 11.35 -5.18 12.96
C ILE A 86 11.49 -4.02 13.96
N ALA A 87 12.57 -3.25 13.86
CA ALA A 87 12.81 -2.10 14.71
C ALA A 87 11.80 -0.99 14.44
N ASN A 88 11.34 -0.31 15.51
CA ASN A 88 10.58 0.93 15.39
C ASN A 88 11.56 2.11 15.40
N VAL A 89 11.62 2.87 14.32
CA VAL A 89 12.52 4.01 14.17
C VAL A 89 11.86 5.36 14.48
N GLY A 90 10.82 5.37 15.30
CA GLY A 90 10.11 6.60 15.69
C GLY A 90 8.81 6.80 14.92
N THR A 91 8.30 8.02 14.90
CA THR A 91 7.05 8.35 14.19
C THR A 91 7.29 8.65 12.71
N ARG A 92 6.24 8.62 11.90
CA ARG A 92 6.31 8.94 10.45
C ARG A 92 6.66 10.39 10.17
N VAL A 93 6.40 11.29 11.12
CA VAL A 93 6.68 12.75 10.99
C VAL A 93 7.95 13.18 11.72
N ALA A 94 8.48 12.36 12.63
CA ALA A 94 9.70 12.60 13.38
C ALA A 94 10.40 11.25 13.68
N PRO A 95 11.05 10.64 12.66
CA PRO A 95 11.84 9.43 12.86
C PRO A 95 13.13 9.76 13.62
N SER A 96 13.64 8.81 14.43
CA SER A 96 14.92 8.92 15.11
C SER A 96 16.07 8.63 14.13
N LEU A 97 16.87 9.64 13.83
CA LEU A 97 18.04 9.51 12.98
C LEU A 97 19.10 8.58 13.60
N GLU A 98 19.21 8.59 14.94
CA GLU A 98 20.11 7.71 15.68
C GLU A 98 19.71 6.25 15.52
N ALA A 99 18.44 5.93 15.76
CA ALA A 99 17.93 4.57 15.57
C ALA A 99 18.07 4.08 14.12
N ILE A 100 17.87 4.97 13.14
CA ILE A 100 18.09 4.67 11.72
C ILE A 100 19.58 4.35 11.47
N ALA A 101 20.50 5.18 11.96
CA ALA A 101 21.93 5.01 11.76
C ALA A 101 22.47 3.72 12.42
N GLU A 102 21.97 3.37 13.63
CA GLU A 102 22.33 2.13 14.32
C GLU A 102 21.96 0.87 13.53
N LEU A 103 20.91 0.93 12.74
CA LEU A 103 20.47 -0.17 11.90
C LEU A 103 21.34 -0.34 10.64
N LYS A 104 22.25 0.60 10.34
CA LYS A 104 23.14 0.57 9.19
C LYS A 104 22.42 0.20 7.89
N PRO A 105 21.41 0.99 7.47
CA PRO A 105 20.68 0.71 6.24
C PRO A 105 21.57 0.96 5.01
N ASP A 106 21.23 0.28 3.91
CA ASP A 106 21.78 0.52 2.59
C ASP A 106 20.76 1.19 1.64
N LEU A 107 19.49 1.28 2.08
CA LEU A 107 18.46 2.08 1.45
C LEU A 107 17.45 2.58 2.50
N ILE A 108 17.07 3.85 2.38
CA ILE A 108 15.95 4.44 3.13
C ILE A 108 14.86 4.83 2.12
N VAL A 109 13.62 4.36 2.34
CA VAL A 109 12.45 4.73 1.53
C VAL A 109 11.57 5.66 2.34
N THR A 110 11.25 6.83 1.79
CA THR A 110 10.46 7.86 2.46
C THR A 110 9.52 8.57 1.48
N SER A 111 8.76 9.57 1.95
CA SER A 111 7.88 10.40 1.13
C SER A 111 8.27 11.88 1.21
N SER A 112 7.69 12.69 0.34
CA SER A 112 7.91 14.14 0.30
C SER A 112 7.48 14.86 1.58
N GLU A 113 6.61 14.27 2.39
CA GLU A 113 6.23 14.78 3.70
C GLU A 113 7.42 14.85 4.66
N MET A 114 8.42 13.98 4.45
CA MET A 114 9.69 13.97 5.17
C MET A 114 10.80 14.77 4.46
N ALA A 115 10.45 15.54 3.44
CA ALA A 115 11.41 16.34 2.66
C ALA A 115 12.36 17.21 3.51
N PRO A 116 11.93 17.85 4.61
CA PRO A 116 12.84 18.61 5.46
C PRO A 116 13.97 17.78 6.08
N ALA A 117 13.73 16.48 6.33
CA ALA A 117 14.72 15.56 6.90
C ALA A 117 15.50 14.78 5.83
N ALA A 118 15.14 14.88 4.55
CA ALA A 118 15.73 14.06 3.48
C ALA A 118 17.24 14.23 3.38
N ASP A 119 17.76 15.44 3.53
CA ASP A 119 19.22 15.72 3.45
C ASP A 119 19.97 15.09 4.64
N LEU A 120 19.32 14.98 5.81
CA LEU A 120 19.89 14.28 6.96
C LEU A 120 19.84 12.75 6.78
N LEU A 121 18.79 12.23 6.20
CA LEU A 121 18.66 10.81 5.87
C LEU A 121 19.70 10.38 4.84
N GLN A 122 19.96 11.20 3.81
CA GLN A 122 20.99 10.94 2.78
C GLN A 122 22.41 10.87 3.34
N ARG A 123 22.68 11.49 4.51
CA ARG A 123 24.00 11.34 5.20
C ARG A 123 24.15 9.97 5.87
N ILE A 124 23.04 9.27 6.11
CA ILE A 124 23.05 7.93 6.72
C ILE A 124 23.12 6.86 5.63
N ALA A 125 22.25 6.94 4.62
CA ALA A 125 22.18 5.97 3.51
C ALA A 125 21.53 6.59 2.27
N PRO A 126 21.71 5.97 1.08
CA PRO A 126 20.93 6.28 -0.12
C PRO A 126 19.44 6.36 0.22
N THR A 127 18.79 7.46 -0.18
CA THR A 127 17.41 7.74 0.21
C THR A 127 16.53 7.91 -1.03
N TYR A 128 15.51 7.05 -1.17
CA TYR A 128 14.51 7.11 -2.23
C TYR A 128 13.24 7.79 -1.72
N VAL A 129 12.83 8.87 -2.40
CA VAL A 129 11.68 9.69 -2.00
C VAL A 129 10.56 9.51 -3.00
N ILE A 130 9.46 8.91 -2.57
CA ILE A 130 8.28 8.68 -3.40
C ILE A 130 6.99 8.82 -2.58
N SER A 131 6.03 9.56 -3.11
CA SER A 131 4.74 9.82 -2.50
C SER A 131 3.61 9.21 -3.31
N VAL A 132 2.70 8.51 -2.64
CA VAL A 132 1.47 8.01 -3.26
C VAL A 132 0.51 9.17 -3.57
N TYR A 133 0.40 10.12 -2.65
CA TYR A 133 -0.41 11.32 -2.84
C TYR A 133 0.44 12.48 -3.32
N LYS A 134 0.07 13.02 -4.47
CA LYS A 134 0.68 14.19 -5.10
C LYS A 134 -0.43 14.97 -5.84
N ALA A 135 -0.34 16.29 -5.83
CA ALA A 135 -1.33 17.11 -6.52
C ALA A 135 -1.47 16.71 -8.01
N GLY A 136 -2.69 16.44 -8.44
CA GLY A 136 -3.00 16.02 -9.82
C GLY A 136 -2.63 14.56 -10.16
N SER A 137 -2.10 13.78 -9.23
CA SER A 137 -1.82 12.35 -9.47
C SER A 137 -3.01 11.47 -9.10
N ARG A 138 -3.03 10.27 -9.66
CA ARG A 138 -3.92 9.18 -9.26
C ARG A 138 -3.19 8.29 -8.23
N PRO A 139 -3.68 8.17 -7.00
CA PRO A 139 -2.95 7.49 -5.94
C PRO A 139 -2.57 6.04 -6.26
N PHE A 140 -3.46 5.28 -6.90
CA PHE A 140 -3.18 3.89 -7.25
C PHE A 140 -2.05 3.76 -8.30
N GLU A 141 -1.98 4.68 -9.26
CA GLU A 141 -0.89 4.69 -10.24
C GLU A 141 0.45 5.00 -9.59
N LYS A 142 0.47 5.94 -8.64
CA LYS A 142 1.68 6.23 -7.86
C LYS A 142 2.10 5.10 -6.94
N ALA A 143 1.15 4.40 -6.33
CA ALA A 143 1.42 3.21 -5.55
C ALA A 143 1.98 2.06 -6.41
N THR A 144 1.47 1.92 -7.64
CA THR A 144 1.97 0.95 -8.63
C THR A 144 3.40 1.30 -9.07
N GLU A 145 3.67 2.57 -9.37
CA GLU A 145 5.02 3.06 -9.69
C GLU A 145 6.01 2.76 -8.53
N MET A 146 5.60 3.03 -7.29
CA MET A 146 6.41 2.70 -6.11
C MET A 146 6.73 1.20 -6.04
N LEU A 147 5.73 0.33 -6.19
CA LEU A 147 5.92 -1.12 -6.11
C LEU A 147 6.87 -1.63 -7.22
N ILE A 148 6.68 -1.17 -8.46
CA ILE A 148 7.51 -1.56 -9.60
C ILE A 148 8.96 -1.08 -9.39
N THR A 149 9.15 0.18 -9.01
CA THR A 149 10.50 0.74 -8.84
C THR A 149 11.24 0.09 -7.67
N LEU A 150 10.56 -0.17 -6.54
CA LEU A 150 11.16 -0.93 -5.44
C LEU A 150 11.44 -2.38 -5.85
N GLY A 151 10.58 -2.98 -6.67
CA GLY A 151 10.82 -4.30 -7.25
C GLY A 151 12.10 -4.36 -8.06
N ASP A 152 12.32 -3.37 -8.94
CA ASP A 152 13.52 -3.23 -9.75
C ASP A 152 14.77 -3.01 -8.87
N MET A 153 14.73 -2.07 -7.92
CA MET A 153 15.85 -1.82 -6.99
C MET A 153 16.26 -3.05 -6.17
N LEU A 154 15.32 -3.92 -5.86
CA LEU A 154 15.48 -5.07 -4.96
C LEU A 154 15.65 -6.41 -5.69
N ASN A 155 15.73 -6.42 -7.03
CA ASN A 155 15.69 -7.63 -7.87
C ASN A 155 14.44 -8.49 -7.55
N ARG A 156 13.27 -7.85 -7.51
CA ARG A 156 11.95 -8.45 -7.22
C ARG A 156 10.90 -8.08 -8.26
N GLU A 157 11.30 -7.85 -9.51
CA GLU A 157 10.41 -7.42 -10.60
C GLU A 157 9.30 -8.44 -10.86
N GLN A 158 9.65 -9.72 -10.87
CA GLN A 158 8.68 -10.79 -11.03
C GLN A 158 7.65 -10.81 -9.90
N GLN A 159 8.09 -10.58 -8.66
CA GLN A 159 7.21 -10.49 -7.51
C GLN A 159 6.29 -9.26 -7.62
N ALA A 160 6.81 -8.11 -8.04
CA ALA A 160 6.00 -6.91 -8.27
C ALA A 160 4.90 -7.16 -9.29
N GLN A 161 5.23 -7.80 -10.42
CA GLN A 161 4.24 -8.17 -11.44
C GLN A 161 3.22 -9.18 -10.94
N ALA A 162 3.65 -10.19 -10.18
CA ALA A 162 2.76 -11.17 -9.57
C ALA A 162 1.75 -10.52 -8.61
N VAL A 163 2.20 -9.56 -7.80
CA VAL A 163 1.32 -8.79 -6.89
C VAL A 163 0.28 -8.00 -7.68
N LEU A 164 0.68 -7.31 -8.75
CA LEU A 164 -0.26 -6.53 -9.57
C LEU A 164 -1.27 -7.42 -10.28
N SER A 165 -0.83 -8.56 -10.83
CA SER A 165 -1.73 -9.55 -11.44
C SER A 165 -2.75 -10.09 -10.43
N ASP A 166 -2.31 -10.47 -9.24
CA ASP A 166 -3.17 -10.98 -8.17
C ASP A 166 -4.21 -9.94 -7.70
N ILE A 167 -3.84 -8.65 -7.71
CA ILE A 167 -4.80 -7.56 -7.44
C ILE A 167 -5.88 -7.50 -8.52
N GLU A 168 -5.51 -7.49 -9.81
CA GLU A 168 -6.46 -7.40 -10.91
C GLU A 168 -7.37 -8.65 -10.98
N ASP A 169 -6.84 -9.85 -10.75
CA ASP A 169 -7.60 -11.09 -10.69
C ASP A 169 -8.61 -11.08 -9.53
N THR A 170 -8.19 -10.56 -8.38
CA THR A 170 -9.09 -10.37 -7.23
C THR A 170 -10.20 -9.38 -7.57
N LEU A 171 -9.88 -8.21 -8.12
CA LEU A 171 -10.87 -7.21 -8.50
C LEU A 171 -11.90 -7.78 -9.47
N ASN A 172 -11.46 -8.53 -10.49
CA ASN A 172 -12.35 -9.18 -11.46
C ASN A 172 -13.25 -10.23 -10.78
N THR A 173 -12.70 -11.04 -9.89
CA THR A 173 -13.45 -12.04 -9.12
C THR A 173 -14.53 -11.38 -8.26
N GLN A 174 -14.17 -10.35 -7.50
CA GLN A 174 -15.11 -9.65 -6.63
C GLN A 174 -16.21 -8.94 -7.42
N LYS A 175 -15.88 -8.34 -8.56
CA LYS A 175 -16.86 -7.75 -9.48
C LYS A 175 -17.89 -8.78 -9.94
N GLN A 176 -17.46 -9.97 -10.34
CA GLN A 176 -18.38 -11.03 -10.79
C GLN A 176 -19.29 -11.50 -9.65
N ARG A 177 -18.78 -11.63 -8.42
CA ARG A 177 -19.58 -11.99 -7.23
C ARG A 177 -20.69 -10.97 -6.98
N LEU A 178 -20.37 -9.67 -7.00
CA LEU A 178 -21.36 -8.59 -6.81
C LEU A 178 -22.39 -8.55 -7.95
N LYS A 179 -21.94 -8.72 -9.21
CA LYS A 179 -22.83 -8.75 -10.37
C LYS A 179 -23.82 -9.92 -10.30
N GLN A 180 -23.36 -11.11 -9.95
CA GLN A 180 -24.20 -12.30 -9.82
C GLN A 180 -25.24 -12.16 -8.70
N ALA A 181 -24.89 -11.41 -7.65
CA ALA A 181 -25.80 -11.11 -6.54
C ALA A 181 -26.72 -9.91 -6.79
N GLY A 182 -26.62 -9.20 -7.93
CA GLY A 182 -27.41 -8.01 -8.23
C GLY A 182 -27.10 -6.81 -7.30
N LEU A 183 -25.84 -6.73 -6.82
CA LEU A 183 -25.46 -5.74 -5.80
C LEU A 183 -24.72 -4.51 -6.37
N THR A 184 -24.71 -4.31 -7.68
CA THR A 184 -23.98 -3.19 -8.32
C THR A 184 -24.82 -1.91 -8.49
N GLU A 185 -26.15 -1.98 -8.30
CA GLU A 185 -27.07 -0.90 -8.63
C GLU A 185 -27.08 0.30 -7.67
N ARG A 186 -26.60 0.11 -6.44
CA ARG A 186 -26.63 1.16 -5.41
C ARG A 186 -25.26 1.74 -5.15
N PRO A 187 -25.15 3.06 -5.05
CA PRO A 187 -23.88 3.71 -4.74
C PRO A 187 -23.43 3.43 -3.31
N VAL A 188 -22.13 3.55 -3.07
CA VAL A 188 -21.46 3.25 -1.81
C VAL A 188 -20.79 4.50 -1.25
N ALA A 189 -21.14 4.88 -0.02
CA ALA A 189 -20.43 5.88 0.77
C ALA A 189 -19.44 5.16 1.70
N LEU A 190 -18.16 5.33 1.46
CA LEU A 190 -17.09 4.81 2.33
C LEU A 190 -16.76 5.87 3.38
N VAL A 191 -16.83 5.51 4.66
CA VAL A 191 -16.61 6.47 5.76
C VAL A 191 -15.72 5.91 6.87
N ASN A 192 -14.96 6.81 7.54
CA ASN A 192 -14.42 6.56 8.88
C ASN A 192 -15.00 7.59 9.85
N PHE A 193 -15.44 7.16 11.01
CA PHE A 193 -15.84 8.07 12.07
C PHE A 193 -14.63 8.75 12.72
N LEU A 194 -14.71 10.06 12.87
CA LEU A 194 -13.76 10.86 13.65
C LEU A 194 -14.27 11.05 15.09
N ASP A 195 -15.57 11.21 15.22
CA ASP A 195 -16.34 11.28 16.46
C ASP A 195 -17.79 10.84 16.18
N ASP A 196 -18.71 11.09 17.10
CA ASP A 196 -20.14 10.75 16.98
C ASP A 196 -20.93 11.63 16.01
N ARG A 197 -20.33 12.69 15.46
CA ARG A 197 -20.96 13.66 14.55
C ARG A 197 -20.26 13.82 13.22
N HIS A 198 -18.97 13.54 13.14
CA HIS A 198 -18.15 13.80 11.96
C HIS A 198 -17.54 12.52 11.41
N VAL A 199 -17.54 12.46 10.11
CA VAL A 199 -16.90 11.38 9.35
C VAL A 199 -15.90 11.93 8.32
N ARG A 200 -14.87 11.17 8.05
CA ARG A 200 -14.19 11.25 6.76
C ARG A 200 -15.03 10.50 5.76
N ILE A 201 -15.46 11.14 4.69
CA ILE A 201 -16.10 10.49 3.55
C ILE A 201 -15.12 10.49 2.37
N TYR A 202 -14.90 9.32 1.78
CA TYR A 202 -13.90 9.14 0.75
C TYR A 202 -14.42 9.53 -0.63
N ALA A 203 -13.64 10.36 -1.31
CA ALA A 203 -13.99 11.06 -2.53
C ALA A 203 -13.42 10.37 -3.79
N PRO A 204 -13.91 10.72 -4.99
CA PRO A 204 -13.45 10.14 -6.25
C PRO A 204 -11.96 10.33 -6.56
N ASN A 205 -11.30 11.31 -5.97
CA ASN A 205 -9.85 11.54 -6.12
C ASN A 205 -8.98 10.75 -5.12
N GLY A 206 -9.59 9.88 -4.28
CA GLY A 206 -8.87 9.04 -3.33
C GLY A 206 -8.55 7.64 -3.86
N LEU A 207 -7.70 6.91 -3.11
CA LEU A 207 -7.25 5.56 -3.48
C LEU A 207 -8.42 4.56 -3.62
N TYR A 208 -9.43 4.68 -2.77
CA TYR A 208 -10.56 3.76 -2.75
C TYR A 208 -11.42 3.79 -4.02
N GLN A 209 -11.38 4.89 -4.76
CA GLN A 209 -12.10 5.00 -6.03
C GLN A 209 -11.67 3.93 -7.03
N ARG A 210 -10.38 3.51 -7.01
CA ARG A 210 -9.90 2.42 -7.88
C ARG A 210 -10.64 1.11 -7.59
N ALA A 211 -10.89 0.78 -6.31
CA ALA A 211 -11.63 -0.42 -5.94
C ALA A 211 -13.11 -0.30 -6.33
N LEU A 212 -13.78 0.80 -6.00
CA LEU A 212 -15.19 1.01 -6.38
C LEU A 212 -15.39 0.90 -7.88
N SER A 213 -14.57 1.61 -8.68
CA SER A 213 -14.66 1.57 -10.15
C SER A 213 -14.43 0.17 -10.71
N ALA A 214 -13.44 -0.58 -10.16
CA ALA A 214 -13.16 -1.94 -10.60
C ALA A 214 -14.30 -2.91 -10.30
N LEU A 215 -14.98 -2.73 -9.16
CA LEU A 215 -16.14 -3.53 -8.76
C LEU A 215 -17.43 -3.17 -9.52
N GLY A 216 -17.44 -2.06 -10.28
CA GLY A 216 -18.64 -1.53 -10.94
C GLY A 216 -19.60 -0.89 -9.94
N LEU A 217 -19.07 -0.31 -8.88
CA LEU A 217 -19.83 0.42 -7.86
C LEU A 217 -19.60 1.92 -8.02
N ASP A 218 -20.68 2.69 -7.92
CA ASP A 218 -20.61 4.14 -7.89
C ASP A 218 -20.26 4.65 -6.50
N ASN A 219 -19.45 5.70 -6.43
CA ASN A 219 -19.20 6.44 -5.20
C ASN A 219 -20.42 7.33 -4.90
N ALA A 220 -21.02 7.17 -3.74
CA ALA A 220 -22.17 8.00 -3.33
C ALA A 220 -21.77 9.46 -3.06
N TRP A 221 -20.48 9.74 -2.80
CA TRP A 221 -19.97 11.09 -2.60
C TRP A 221 -19.47 11.68 -3.92
N PRO A 222 -20.21 12.62 -4.56
CA PRO A 222 -19.86 13.10 -5.89
C PRO A 222 -18.82 14.24 -5.88
N HIS A 223 -18.50 14.76 -4.69
CA HIS A 223 -17.62 15.93 -4.55
C HIS A 223 -16.17 15.51 -4.50
N GLN A 224 -15.28 16.38 -5.01
CA GLN A 224 -13.85 16.20 -4.84
C GLN A 224 -13.48 16.36 -3.37
N GLY A 225 -12.63 15.47 -2.89
CA GLY A 225 -12.03 15.56 -1.57
C GLY A 225 -10.83 16.52 -1.53
N ASN A 226 -10.27 16.66 -0.35
CA ASN A 226 -9.01 17.36 -0.14
C ASN A 226 -7.84 16.65 -0.87
N TYR A 227 -6.61 17.13 -0.62
CA TYR A 227 -5.37 16.53 -1.14
C TYR A 227 -5.29 15.01 -0.91
N TRP A 228 -5.83 14.52 0.20
CA TRP A 228 -5.79 13.11 0.59
C TRP A 228 -7.00 12.29 0.08
N GLY A 229 -7.84 12.87 -0.77
CA GLY A 229 -8.96 12.16 -1.37
C GLY A 229 -10.13 11.89 -0.41
N PHE A 230 -10.37 12.76 0.57
CA PHE A 230 -11.54 12.70 1.44
C PHE A 230 -12.06 14.11 1.81
N SER A 231 -13.30 14.17 2.27
CA SER A 231 -13.87 15.33 2.95
C SER A 231 -14.16 15.00 4.41
N VAL A 232 -14.06 15.98 5.30
CA VAL A 232 -14.57 15.87 6.67
C VAL A 232 -15.92 16.57 6.71
N VAL A 233 -16.97 15.84 7.06
CA VAL A 233 -18.35 16.32 7.03
C VAL A 233 -19.13 15.84 8.24
N GLY A 234 -20.21 16.53 8.58
CA GLY A 234 -21.18 16.05 9.55
C GLY A 234 -22.01 14.89 8.98
N LEU A 235 -22.62 14.09 9.84
CA LEU A 235 -23.48 12.97 9.46
C LEU A 235 -24.66 13.37 8.56
N GLU A 236 -25.16 14.59 8.72
CA GLU A 236 -26.24 15.14 7.90
C GLU A 236 -25.89 15.25 6.41
N ALA A 237 -24.60 15.33 6.08
CA ALA A 237 -24.13 15.39 4.69
C ALA A 237 -24.39 14.09 3.92
N ILE A 238 -24.68 12.98 4.60
CA ILE A 238 -25.03 11.69 3.99
C ILE A 238 -26.52 11.64 3.63
N ALA A 239 -27.38 12.40 4.31
CA ALA A 239 -28.83 12.36 4.13
C ALA A 239 -29.31 12.64 2.69
N PRO A 240 -28.67 13.52 1.88
CA PRO A 240 -29.06 13.74 0.48
C PRO A 240 -28.88 12.52 -0.45
N TYR A 241 -28.20 11.46 0.01
CA TYR A 241 -27.92 10.24 -0.76
C TYR A 241 -28.70 9.04 -0.21
N PRO A 242 -30.05 9.04 -0.25
CA PRO A 242 -30.90 8.09 0.48
C PRO A 242 -30.76 6.64 0.00
N GLU A 243 -30.32 6.42 -1.24
CA GLU A 243 -30.16 5.09 -1.82
C GLU A 243 -28.76 4.48 -1.55
N SER A 244 -27.86 5.26 -0.92
CA SER A 244 -26.50 4.81 -0.69
C SER A 244 -26.41 3.73 0.40
N ARG A 245 -25.50 2.80 0.20
CA ARG A 245 -24.96 1.94 1.24
C ARG A 245 -23.85 2.69 1.97
N VAL A 246 -23.93 2.76 3.29
CA VAL A 246 -22.88 3.39 4.10
C VAL A 246 -21.97 2.30 4.66
N VAL A 247 -20.72 2.33 4.27
CA VAL A 247 -19.70 1.36 4.70
C VAL A 247 -18.73 2.04 5.64
N VAL A 248 -18.79 1.64 6.90
CA VAL A 248 -17.94 2.14 7.98
C VAL A 248 -16.66 1.31 8.01
N ILE A 249 -15.52 1.98 7.82
CA ILE A 249 -14.20 1.35 7.86
C ILE A 249 -13.64 1.50 9.28
N SER A 250 -13.28 0.39 9.91
CA SER A 250 -12.67 0.39 11.25
C SER A 250 -11.23 0.97 11.22
N PRO A 251 -10.65 1.38 12.36
CA PRO A 251 -11.26 1.34 13.69
C PRO A 251 -12.30 2.44 13.88
N THR A 252 -13.28 2.18 14.74
CA THR A 252 -14.27 3.16 15.19
C THR A 252 -13.88 3.73 16.55
N VAL A 253 -14.48 4.86 16.90
CA VAL A 253 -14.30 5.48 18.21
C VAL A 253 -14.92 4.58 19.31
N PRO A 254 -14.25 4.36 20.44
CA PRO A 254 -14.85 3.58 21.54
C PRO A 254 -16.22 4.13 21.97
N GLY A 255 -17.21 3.23 22.15
CA GLY A 255 -18.57 3.62 22.54
C GLY A 255 -19.43 4.21 21.40
N LEU A 256 -18.91 4.29 20.19
CA LEU A 256 -19.59 4.89 19.03
C LEU A 256 -20.97 4.26 18.77
N SER A 257 -21.05 2.93 18.79
CA SER A 257 -22.31 2.20 18.51
C SER A 257 -23.44 2.62 19.43
N GLU A 258 -23.18 2.73 20.74
CA GLU A 258 -24.14 3.15 21.74
C GLU A 258 -24.54 4.62 21.55
N THR A 259 -23.57 5.49 21.30
CA THR A 259 -23.81 6.92 21.07
C THR A 259 -24.67 7.14 19.83
N LEU A 260 -24.37 6.46 18.72
CA LEU A 260 -25.14 6.55 17.49
C LEU A 260 -26.56 6.00 17.63
N ALA A 261 -26.75 4.89 18.34
CA ALA A 261 -28.05 4.33 18.58
C ALA A 261 -29.01 5.32 19.27
N ASN A 262 -28.49 6.23 20.10
CA ASN A 262 -29.22 7.28 20.80
C ASN A 262 -29.24 8.63 20.06
N SER A 263 -28.59 8.73 18.88
CA SER A 263 -28.50 9.97 18.09
C SER A 263 -29.71 10.07 17.12
N PRO A 264 -30.56 11.10 17.22
CA PRO A 264 -31.62 11.34 16.23
C PRO A 264 -31.03 11.56 14.82
N PHE A 265 -29.88 12.25 14.68
CA PHE A 265 -29.22 12.47 13.39
C PHE A 265 -28.84 11.17 12.70
N TRP A 266 -28.39 10.16 13.45
CA TRP A 266 -28.07 8.85 12.91
C TRP A 266 -29.32 8.04 12.60
N THR A 267 -30.22 7.90 13.57
CA THR A 267 -31.41 7.04 13.46
C THR A 267 -32.38 7.51 12.38
N TYR A 268 -32.37 8.81 12.01
CA TYR A 268 -33.19 9.35 10.93
C TYR A 268 -32.54 9.25 9.54
N LEU A 269 -31.28 8.88 9.42
CA LEU A 269 -30.65 8.68 8.10
C LEU A 269 -31.41 7.60 7.31
N PRO A 270 -31.71 7.85 6.02
CA PRO A 270 -32.42 6.86 5.18
C PRO A 270 -31.67 5.52 5.09
N SER A 271 -30.32 5.53 5.03
CA SER A 271 -29.49 4.33 5.00
C SER A 271 -29.57 3.51 6.30
N VAL A 272 -29.70 4.15 7.46
CA VAL A 272 -29.89 3.49 8.75
C VAL A 272 -31.28 2.83 8.80
N ARG A 273 -32.34 3.56 8.43
CA ARG A 273 -33.73 3.06 8.42
C ARG A 273 -33.94 1.90 7.45
N ARG A 274 -33.14 1.82 6.41
CA ARG A 274 -33.18 0.75 5.39
C ARG A 274 -32.21 -0.38 5.70
N GLU A 275 -31.53 -0.35 6.83
CA GLU A 275 -30.55 -1.35 7.23
C GLU A 275 -29.38 -1.46 6.20
N GLN A 276 -28.96 -0.31 5.66
CA GLN A 276 -27.88 -0.23 4.66
C GLN A 276 -26.57 0.27 5.27
N ILE A 277 -26.33 -0.08 6.53
CA ILE A 277 -25.06 0.18 7.22
C ILE A 277 -24.24 -1.10 7.22
N TYR A 278 -23.03 -0.99 6.77
CA TYR A 278 -22.06 -2.07 6.69
C TYR A 278 -20.82 -1.67 7.47
N GLN A 279 -20.11 -2.63 8.03
CA GLN A 279 -18.84 -2.38 8.70
C GLN A 279 -17.79 -3.35 8.19
N ILE A 280 -16.58 -2.83 7.93
CA ILE A 280 -15.44 -3.63 7.49
C ILE A 280 -14.22 -3.37 8.37
N GLU A 281 -13.31 -4.33 8.34
CA GLU A 281 -12.00 -4.21 8.99
C GLU A 281 -11.18 -3.02 8.48
N PRO A 282 -10.10 -2.62 9.19
CA PRO A 282 -9.24 -1.54 8.76
C PRO A 282 -8.68 -1.76 7.35
N VAL A 283 -8.76 -0.71 6.56
CA VAL A 283 -8.09 -0.58 5.27
C VAL A 283 -7.44 0.80 5.24
N TRP A 284 -6.14 0.89 4.91
CA TRP A 284 -5.44 2.16 4.95
C TRP A 284 -5.62 2.95 3.65
N PRO A 285 -6.28 4.12 3.68
CA PRO A 285 -6.61 4.86 2.45
C PRO A 285 -5.42 5.58 1.81
N PHE A 286 -4.31 5.71 2.54
CA PHE A 286 -3.10 6.43 2.13
C PHE A 286 -1.92 5.48 1.91
N GLY A 287 -2.21 4.21 1.62
CA GLY A 287 -1.24 3.13 1.47
C GLY A 287 -0.75 2.94 0.03
N GLY A 288 -0.21 1.74 -0.19
CA GLY A 288 0.27 1.28 -1.49
C GLY A 288 -0.85 0.69 -2.35
N VAL A 289 -0.55 -0.44 -3.00
CA VAL A 289 -1.49 -1.11 -3.92
C VAL A 289 -2.46 -2.06 -3.22
N PHE A 290 -2.05 -2.64 -2.09
CA PHE A 290 -2.81 -3.68 -1.40
C PHE A 290 -4.16 -3.22 -0.82
N PRO A 291 -4.32 -1.97 -0.32
CA PRO A 291 -5.61 -1.48 0.15
C PRO A 291 -6.72 -1.59 -0.88
N VAL A 292 -6.42 -1.49 -2.18
CA VAL A 292 -7.41 -1.64 -3.24
C VAL A 292 -7.96 -3.06 -3.31
N LYS A 293 -7.08 -4.06 -3.24
CA LYS A 293 -7.44 -5.49 -3.16
C LYS A 293 -8.23 -5.80 -1.89
N ARG A 294 -7.70 -5.35 -0.73
CA ARG A 294 -8.30 -5.58 0.57
C ARG A 294 -9.70 -4.97 0.66
N LEU A 295 -9.84 -3.71 0.23
CA LEU A 295 -11.15 -3.05 0.20
C LEU A 295 -12.13 -3.79 -0.70
N ALA A 296 -11.73 -4.19 -1.89
CA ALA A 296 -12.59 -4.92 -2.80
C ALA A 296 -13.11 -6.23 -2.20
N THR A 297 -12.26 -6.99 -1.52
CA THR A 297 -12.64 -8.24 -0.86
C THR A 297 -13.58 -7.99 0.31
N LEU A 298 -13.19 -7.14 1.27
CA LEU A 298 -13.97 -6.87 2.47
C LEU A 298 -15.34 -6.22 2.14
N LEU A 299 -15.34 -5.30 1.18
CA LEU A 299 -16.57 -4.67 0.71
C LEU A 299 -17.53 -5.68 0.08
N THR A 300 -17.03 -6.54 -0.82
CA THR A 300 -17.84 -7.58 -1.45
C THR A 300 -18.42 -8.53 -0.41
N ASP A 301 -17.60 -9.03 0.51
CA ASP A 301 -18.02 -9.98 1.54
C ASP A 301 -19.07 -9.34 2.46
N SER A 302 -18.86 -8.08 2.86
CA SER A 302 -19.81 -7.33 3.69
C SER A 302 -21.15 -7.09 2.98
N LEU A 303 -21.11 -6.70 1.69
CA LEU A 303 -22.33 -6.49 0.89
C LEU A 303 -23.12 -7.78 0.69
N LEU A 304 -22.46 -8.92 0.49
CA LEU A 304 -23.09 -10.24 0.36
C LEU A 304 -23.68 -10.74 1.69
N ALA A 305 -23.07 -10.38 2.81
CA ALA A 305 -23.58 -10.73 4.14
C ALA A 305 -24.84 -9.93 4.54
N GLY A 306 -25.10 -8.81 3.88
CA GLY A 306 -26.20 -7.91 4.20
C GLY A 306 -25.83 -6.82 5.19
N GLY A 307 -26.54 -5.71 5.12
CA GLY A 307 -26.38 -4.58 6.00
C GLY A 307 -27.11 -4.73 7.33
N SER A 308 -26.94 -3.73 8.18
CA SER A 308 -27.63 -3.56 9.45
C SER A 308 -28.12 -2.13 9.61
N GLY A 309 -28.92 -1.86 10.65
CA GLY A 309 -29.34 -0.51 11.03
C GLY A 309 -28.35 0.20 11.96
N ASN A 310 -27.20 -0.40 12.28
CA ASN A 310 -26.27 0.19 13.23
C ASN A 310 -24.81 -0.20 12.97
N VAL A 311 -23.88 0.58 13.53
CA VAL A 311 -22.47 0.28 13.64
C VAL A 311 -22.24 -0.67 14.81
N ARG A 312 -21.33 -1.63 14.67
CA ARG A 312 -21.01 -2.63 15.70
C ARG A 312 -19.76 -2.24 16.48
#